data_47aa71fde4f41c44a9f993e333a65add
#
_entry.id   47aa71fde4f41c44a9f993e333a65add
#
_cell.length_a   1.000
_cell.length_b   1.000
_cell.length_c   1.000
_cell.angle_alpha   90.00
_cell.angle_beta   90.00
_cell.angle_gamma   90.00
#
_symmetry.space_group_name_H-M   'P 1'
#
loop_
_entity.id
_entity.type
_entity.pdbx_description
1 polymer ?
#
loop_
_entity_poly.entity_id
_entity_poly.type
_entity_poly.pdbx_seq_one_letter_code
_entity_poly.pdbx_strand_id
1 'polypeptide(L)'
;MKHVLPRTALILSACLFLAACSGRVATPAGQECAEGLRIANQELEDAKVKGFSGSIQWIKAAGLLTDASVHQQLERYESCVDKVRRARLYIIEAGK
;
A
#
# COMPACT_ATOMS: atom_id res chain seq x y z
N MET A 1 -15.36 43.78 -5.35
CA MET A 1 -13.91 43.59 -5.15
C MET A 1 -13.54 42.86 -3.86
N LYS A 2 -14.20 43.16 -2.75
CA LYS A 2 -13.92 42.50 -1.45
C LYS A 2 -14.26 41.03 -1.38
N HIS A 3 -15.05 40.49 -2.32
CA HIS A 3 -15.50 39.11 -2.35
C HIS A 3 -14.52 38.16 -3.07
N VAL A 4 -13.49 38.66 -3.76
CA VAL A 4 -12.53 37.88 -4.53
C VAL A 4 -11.43 37.32 -3.63
N LEU A 5 -10.99 38.05 -2.63
CA LEU A 5 -9.93 37.67 -1.70
C LEU A 5 -10.22 36.39 -0.90
N PRO A 6 -11.43 36.18 -0.32
CA PRO A 6 -11.74 34.97 0.42
C PRO A 6 -11.70 33.70 -0.44
N ARG A 7 -12.11 33.81 -1.69
CA ARG A 7 -12.10 32.67 -2.62
C ARG A 7 -10.69 32.25 -3.00
N THR A 8 -9.80 33.23 -3.20
CA THR A 8 -8.40 32.97 -3.51
C THR A 8 -7.68 32.31 -2.33
N ALA A 9 -7.96 32.76 -1.11
CA ALA A 9 -7.40 32.20 0.11
C ALA A 9 -7.86 30.75 0.33
N LEU A 10 -9.11 30.43 0.03
CA LEU A 10 -9.66 29.06 0.13
C LEU A 10 -9.00 28.09 -0.85
N ILE A 11 -8.76 28.54 -2.08
CA ILE A 11 -8.09 27.72 -3.10
C ILE A 11 -6.65 27.41 -2.70
N LEU A 12 -5.91 28.39 -2.19
CA LEU A 12 -4.53 28.21 -1.72
C LEU A 12 -4.47 27.25 -0.53
N SER A 13 -5.42 27.32 0.38
CA SER A 13 -5.51 26.42 1.53
C SER A 13 -5.76 24.98 1.09
N ALA A 14 -6.62 24.75 0.11
CA ALA A 14 -6.90 23.42 -0.43
C ALA A 14 -5.66 22.80 -1.10
N CYS A 15 -4.88 23.58 -1.83
CA CYS A 15 -3.64 23.14 -2.46
C CYS A 15 -2.60 22.68 -1.43
N LEU A 16 -2.48 23.38 -0.31
CA LEU A 16 -1.57 23.03 0.78
C LEU A 16 -1.96 21.69 1.42
N PHE A 17 -3.25 21.43 1.59
CA PHE A 17 -3.73 20.15 2.12
C PHE A 17 -3.39 18.97 1.21
N LEU A 18 -3.57 19.12 -0.09
CA LEU A 18 -3.22 18.08 -1.07
C LEU A 18 -1.72 17.79 -1.06
N ALA A 19 -0.87 18.81 -0.97
CA ALA A 19 0.57 18.65 -0.88
C ALA A 19 0.99 17.87 0.38
N ALA A 20 0.36 18.13 1.53
CA ALA A 20 0.63 17.45 2.79
C ALA A 20 0.26 15.96 2.72
N CYS A 21 -0.86 15.60 2.08
CA CYS A 21 -1.27 14.21 1.89
C CYS A 21 -0.33 13.47 0.94
N SER A 22 0.13 14.10 -0.13
CA SER A 22 1.10 13.55 -1.06
C SER A 22 2.46 13.30 -0.40
N GLY A 23 2.86 14.16 0.56
CA GLY A 23 4.13 14.05 1.28
C GLY A 23 4.28 12.77 2.10
N ARG A 24 3.19 12.17 2.57
CA ARG A 24 3.21 10.94 3.37
C ARG A 24 3.67 9.71 2.57
N VAL A 25 3.35 9.65 1.29
CA VAL A 25 3.70 8.53 0.41
C VAL A 25 5.01 8.80 -0.33
N ALA A 26 5.58 10.01 -0.20
CA ALA A 26 6.76 10.42 -0.95
C ALA A 26 8.08 9.88 -0.39
N THR A 27 8.10 9.30 0.81
CA THR A 27 9.32 8.69 1.37
C THR A 27 9.67 7.42 0.58
N PRO A 28 10.98 7.08 0.44
CA PRO A 28 11.38 5.86 -0.26
C PRO A 28 10.72 4.59 0.30
N ALA A 29 10.68 4.45 1.62
CA ALA A 29 10.03 3.31 2.26
C ALA A 29 8.51 3.30 2.03
N GLY A 30 7.87 4.47 2.03
CA GLY A 30 6.44 4.60 1.75
C GLY A 30 6.09 4.21 0.32
N GLN A 31 6.90 4.62 -0.65
CA GLN A 31 6.74 4.23 -2.05
C GLN A 31 6.96 2.73 -2.25
N GLU A 32 8.00 2.17 -1.64
CA GLU A 32 8.30 0.75 -1.70
C GLU A 32 7.17 -0.08 -1.08
N CYS A 33 6.60 0.37 0.04
CA CYS A 33 5.44 -0.26 0.67
C CYS A 33 4.23 -0.26 -0.27
N ALA A 34 3.87 0.89 -0.82
CA ALA A 34 2.70 1.04 -1.69
C ALA A 34 2.84 0.20 -2.97
N GLU A 35 3.96 0.29 -3.63
CA GLU A 35 4.22 -0.47 -4.86
C GLU A 35 4.32 -1.97 -4.58
N GLY A 36 4.99 -2.34 -3.49
CA GLY A 36 5.11 -3.74 -3.07
C GLY A 36 3.75 -4.36 -2.77
N LEU A 37 2.88 -3.64 -2.08
CA LEU A 37 1.51 -4.10 -1.82
C LEU A 37 0.73 -4.30 -3.11
N ARG A 38 0.84 -3.37 -4.05
CA ARG A 38 0.15 -3.47 -5.34
C ARG A 38 0.58 -4.72 -6.09
N ILE A 39 1.88 -4.93 -6.22
CA ILE A 39 2.45 -6.09 -6.92
C ILE A 39 2.08 -7.40 -6.22
N ALA A 40 2.28 -7.47 -4.90
CA ALA A 40 2.04 -8.68 -4.15
C ALA A 40 0.56 -9.07 -4.13
N ASN A 41 -0.36 -8.12 -4.03
CA ASN A 41 -1.79 -8.39 -4.11
C ASN A 41 -2.18 -8.91 -5.49
N GLN A 42 -1.57 -8.41 -6.55
CA GLN A 42 -1.79 -8.94 -7.91
C GLN A 42 -1.27 -10.37 -8.04
N GLU A 43 -0.07 -10.64 -7.54
CA GLU A 43 0.50 -11.99 -7.52
C GLU A 43 -0.37 -12.96 -6.70
N LEU A 44 -0.92 -12.50 -5.59
CA LEU A 44 -1.82 -13.30 -4.76
C LEU A 44 -3.11 -13.66 -5.51
N GLU A 45 -3.69 -12.69 -6.21
CA GLU A 45 -4.88 -12.91 -7.03
C GLU A 45 -4.60 -13.86 -8.19
N ASP A 46 -3.46 -13.71 -8.86
CA ASP A 46 -3.03 -14.62 -9.93
C ASP A 46 -2.90 -16.06 -9.43
N ALA A 47 -2.32 -16.24 -8.25
CA ALA A 47 -2.20 -17.55 -7.61
C ALA A 47 -3.57 -18.15 -7.27
N LYS A 48 -4.52 -17.32 -6.85
CA LYS A 48 -5.90 -17.73 -6.59
C LYS A 48 -6.58 -18.22 -7.87
N VAL A 49 -6.45 -17.48 -8.96
CA VAL A 49 -7.00 -17.88 -10.27
C VAL A 49 -6.43 -19.22 -10.74
N LYS A 50 -5.17 -19.48 -10.44
CA LYS A 50 -4.51 -20.77 -10.75
C LYS A 50 -4.90 -21.90 -9.80
N GLY A 51 -5.73 -21.65 -8.81
CA GLY A 51 -6.24 -22.67 -7.89
C GLY A 51 -5.43 -22.88 -6.62
N PHE A 52 -4.51 -21.97 -6.28
CA PHE A 52 -3.61 -22.14 -5.13
C PHE A 52 -4.14 -21.53 -3.82
N SER A 53 -5.35 -20.95 -3.83
CA SER A 53 -5.91 -20.26 -2.65
C SER A 53 -6.20 -21.17 -1.46
N GLY A 54 -6.26 -22.49 -1.65
CA GLY A 54 -6.46 -23.44 -0.56
C GLY A 54 -5.18 -23.85 0.14
N SER A 55 -4.01 -23.45 -0.36
CA SER A 55 -2.73 -23.84 0.25
C SER A 55 -2.46 -23.00 1.52
N ILE A 56 -1.72 -23.61 2.46
CA ILE A 56 -1.29 -22.92 3.69
C ILE A 56 -0.42 -21.70 3.33
N GLN A 57 0.44 -21.84 2.33
CA GLN A 57 1.33 -20.77 1.88
C GLN A 57 0.55 -19.57 1.35
N TRP A 58 -0.50 -19.80 0.57
CA TRP A 58 -1.35 -18.74 0.07
C TRP A 58 -2.05 -17.99 1.22
N ILE A 59 -2.57 -18.74 2.20
CA ILE A 59 -3.25 -18.20 3.37
C ILE A 59 -2.28 -17.34 4.20
N LYS A 60 -1.05 -17.81 4.40
CA LYS A 60 -0.01 -17.05 5.10
C LYS A 60 0.33 -15.76 4.35
N ALA A 61 0.45 -15.83 3.04
CA ALA A 61 0.71 -14.65 2.21
C ALA A 61 -0.42 -13.63 2.34
N ALA A 62 -1.67 -14.07 2.24
CA ALA A 62 -2.83 -13.20 2.40
C ALA A 62 -2.85 -12.49 3.75
N GLY A 63 -2.55 -13.21 4.83
CA GLY A 63 -2.46 -12.65 6.18
C GLY A 63 -1.35 -11.61 6.30
N LEU A 64 -0.18 -11.89 5.74
CA LEU A 64 0.94 -10.94 5.73
C LEU A 64 0.63 -9.66 4.95
N LEU A 65 -0.08 -9.75 3.83
CA LEU A 65 -0.47 -8.59 3.04
C LEU A 65 -1.52 -7.73 3.75
N THR A 66 -2.46 -8.37 4.45
CA THR A 66 -3.41 -7.66 5.30
C THR A 66 -2.67 -6.89 6.39
N ASP A 67 -1.72 -7.53 7.04
CA ASP A 67 -0.88 -6.93 8.09
C ASP A 67 -0.03 -5.79 7.53
N ALA A 68 0.55 -5.97 6.35
CA ALA A 68 1.33 -4.95 5.68
C ALA A 68 0.48 -3.70 5.41
N SER A 69 -0.76 -3.86 4.99
CA SER A 69 -1.70 -2.75 4.77
C SER A 69 -1.98 -1.98 6.06
N VAL A 70 -2.14 -2.68 7.18
CA VAL A 70 -2.31 -2.04 8.49
C VAL A 70 -1.07 -1.23 8.85
N HIS A 71 0.11 -1.78 8.67
CA HIS A 71 1.36 -1.05 8.93
C HIS A 71 1.53 0.15 8.01
N GLN A 72 1.10 0.06 6.77
CA GLN A 72 1.07 1.20 5.85
C GLN A 72 0.20 2.33 6.39
N GLN A 73 -1.01 2.02 6.88
CA GLN A 73 -1.92 3.01 7.44
C GLN A 73 -1.36 3.66 8.69
N LEU A 74 -0.55 2.94 9.46
CA LEU A 74 0.13 3.43 10.65
C LEU A 74 1.46 4.13 10.32
N GLU A 75 1.76 4.32 9.06
CA GLU A 75 3.01 4.92 8.56
C GLU A 75 4.27 4.15 9.00
N ARG A 76 4.11 2.86 9.29
CA ARG A 76 5.22 1.95 9.61
C ARG A 76 5.68 1.27 8.32
N TYR A 77 6.30 2.04 7.45
CA TYR A 77 6.57 1.62 6.08
C TYR A 77 7.62 0.52 5.99
N GLU A 78 8.63 0.53 6.85
CA GLU A 78 9.64 -0.53 6.88
C GLU A 78 9.04 -1.88 7.25
N SER A 79 8.15 -1.89 8.23
CA SER A 79 7.40 -3.11 8.59
C SER A 79 6.50 -3.59 7.47
N CYS A 80 5.85 -2.65 6.75
CA CYS A 80 5.06 -2.97 5.57
C CYS A 80 5.92 -3.65 4.50
N VAL A 81 7.07 -3.07 4.17
CA VAL A 81 8.00 -3.62 3.17
C VAL A 81 8.46 -5.02 3.56
N ASP A 82 8.84 -5.24 4.82
CA ASP A 82 9.24 -6.56 5.32
C ASP A 82 8.13 -7.61 5.13
N LYS A 83 6.91 -7.27 5.51
CA LYS A 83 5.77 -8.19 5.40
C LYS A 83 5.43 -8.49 3.95
N VAL A 84 5.52 -7.50 3.06
CA VAL A 84 5.31 -7.69 1.62
C VAL A 84 6.34 -8.67 1.05
N ARG A 85 7.62 -8.50 1.39
CA ARG A 85 8.69 -9.40 0.94
C ARG A 85 8.43 -10.84 1.38
N ARG A 86 8.07 -11.02 2.63
CA ARG A 86 7.75 -12.35 3.17
C ARG A 86 6.52 -12.96 2.51
N ALA A 87 5.50 -12.16 2.28
CA ALA A 87 4.28 -12.61 1.59
C ALA A 87 4.61 -13.11 0.18
N ARG A 88 5.44 -12.39 -0.56
CA ARG A 88 5.81 -12.79 -1.91
C ARG A 88 6.56 -14.12 -1.96
N LEU A 89 7.39 -14.40 -0.96
CA LEU A 89 8.04 -15.71 -0.84
C LEU A 89 7.00 -16.84 -0.66
N TYR A 90 5.99 -16.63 0.17
CA TYR A 90 4.91 -17.59 0.36
C TYR A 90 4.07 -17.78 -0.90
N ILE A 91 3.84 -16.72 -1.67
CA ILE A 91 3.13 -16.83 -2.96
C ILE A 91 3.90 -17.72 -3.94
N ILE A 92 5.21 -17.57 -4.01
CA ILE A 92 6.08 -18.42 -4.83
C ILE A 92 5.97 -19.89 -4.37
N GLU A 93 6.03 -20.12 -3.07
CA GLU A 93 5.90 -21.47 -2.51
C GLU A 93 4.53 -22.09 -2.80
N ALA A 94 3.47 -21.28 -2.78
CA ALA A 94 2.12 -21.75 -3.10
C ALA A 94 2.01 -22.29 -4.53
N GLY A 95 2.82 -21.77 -5.46
CA GLY A 95 2.84 -22.18 -6.86
C GLY A 95 3.72 -23.37 -7.17
N LYS A 96 4.41 -23.92 -6.18
CA LYS A 96 5.23 -25.12 -6.33
C LYS A 96 4.38 -26.36 -6.02
#